data_06ca884110584dc6adf24ddc099d658e
#
_entry.id   06ca884110584dc6adf24ddc099d658e
#
_cell.length_a   1.000
_cell.length_b   1.000
_cell.length_c   1.000
_cell.angle_alpha   90.00
_cell.angle_beta   90.00
_cell.angle_gamma   90.00
#
_symmetry.space_group_name_H-M   'P 1'
#
loop_
_entity.id
_entity.type
_entity.pdbx_description
1 polymer ?
#
loop_
_entity_poly.entity_id
_entity_poly.type
_entity_poly.pdbx_seq_one_letter_code
_entity_poly.pdbx_strand_id
1 'polypeptide(L)'
;MKLLIVTTVAEYQKDVLKMFKESGVEAFSTSEIDGYKNLKESAGSPSWFPAIKAGYDSLLYFSFTDEEKLDRFLEMAKSYNEQLKTNNPVRAVSLNIEKFI
;
A
#
# COMPACT_ATOMS: atom_id res chain seq x y z
N MET A 1 -8.51 -13.74 -10.08
CA MET A 1 -8.68 -12.36 -9.60
C MET A 1 -8.16 -12.23 -8.18
N LYS A 2 -7.46 -11.19 -7.92
CA LYS A 2 -6.85 -10.90 -6.62
C LYS A 2 -7.33 -9.53 -6.13
N LEU A 3 -7.38 -9.39 -4.82
CA LEU A 3 -7.60 -8.09 -4.20
C LEU A 3 -6.25 -7.53 -3.75
N LEU A 4 -5.90 -6.37 -4.27
CA LEU A 4 -4.70 -5.65 -3.87
C LEU A 4 -5.10 -4.53 -2.92
N ILE A 5 -4.46 -4.48 -1.76
CA ILE A 5 -4.67 -3.41 -0.78
C ILE A 5 -3.32 -2.74 -0.55
N VAL A 6 -3.30 -1.41 -0.66
CA VAL A 6 -2.08 -0.61 -0.51
C VAL A 6 -2.34 0.49 0.50
N THR A 7 -1.40 0.70 1.41
CA THR A 7 -1.44 1.85 2.31
C THR A 7 -0.15 2.64 2.20
N THR A 8 -0.27 3.95 2.28
CA THR A 8 0.88 4.85 2.21
C THR A 8 0.56 6.15 2.93
N VAL A 9 1.59 6.87 3.34
CA VAL A 9 1.40 8.25 3.80
C VAL A 9 1.09 9.12 2.59
N ALA A 10 0.34 10.20 2.81
CA ALA A 10 -0.10 11.09 1.73
C ALA A 10 1.06 11.68 0.93
N GLU A 11 2.19 11.83 1.56
CA GLU A 11 3.41 12.36 0.96
C GLU A 11 3.84 11.61 -0.31
N TYR A 12 3.57 10.30 -0.37
CA TYR A 12 3.99 9.47 -1.51
C TYR A 12 2.88 9.22 -2.51
N GLN A 13 1.79 9.96 -2.43
CA GLN A 13 0.64 9.75 -3.30
C GLN A 13 0.98 9.74 -4.78
N LYS A 14 1.76 10.71 -5.23
CA LYS A 14 2.13 10.80 -6.66
C LYS A 14 2.86 9.56 -7.13
N ASP A 15 3.79 9.09 -6.32
CA ASP A 15 4.61 7.94 -6.67
C ASP A 15 3.80 6.67 -6.71
N VAL A 16 2.87 6.52 -5.76
CA VAL A 16 2.00 5.34 -5.71
C VAL A 16 1.03 5.33 -6.91
N LEU A 17 0.48 6.48 -7.27
CA LEU A 17 -0.36 6.58 -8.46
C LEU A 17 0.41 6.21 -9.73
N LYS A 18 1.66 6.60 -9.81
CA LYS A 18 2.52 6.21 -10.92
C LYS A 18 2.75 4.70 -10.96
N MET A 19 2.92 4.08 -9.80
CA MET A 19 3.06 2.62 -9.73
C MET A 19 1.82 1.92 -10.24
N PHE A 20 0.63 2.39 -9.89
CA PHE A 20 -0.61 1.84 -10.42
C PHE A 20 -0.64 1.92 -11.94
N LYS A 21 -0.29 3.08 -12.47
CA LYS A 21 -0.28 3.29 -13.92
C LYS A 21 0.72 2.36 -14.61
N GLU A 22 1.94 2.31 -14.12
CA GLU A 22 3.00 1.56 -14.78
C GLU A 22 2.84 0.05 -14.65
N SER A 23 2.20 -0.42 -13.59
CA SER A 23 1.92 -1.84 -13.42
C SER A 23 0.76 -2.32 -14.27
N GLY A 24 -0.03 -1.40 -14.80
CA GLY A 24 -1.21 -1.76 -15.58
C GLY A 24 -2.46 -1.97 -14.75
N VAL A 25 -2.40 -1.68 -13.45
CA VAL A 25 -3.59 -1.72 -12.59
C VAL A 25 -4.37 -0.44 -12.84
N GLU A 26 -5.35 -0.51 -13.74
CA GLU A 26 -6.04 0.67 -14.23
C GLU A 26 -7.20 1.14 -13.37
N ALA A 27 -7.85 0.20 -12.68
CA ALA A 27 -9.03 0.53 -11.89
C ALA A 27 -8.74 0.28 -10.42
N PHE A 28 -8.82 1.32 -9.64
CA PHE A 28 -8.63 1.22 -8.19
C PHE A 28 -9.43 2.30 -7.50
N SER A 29 -9.70 2.07 -6.21
CA SER A 29 -10.37 3.04 -5.36
C SER A 29 -9.39 3.55 -4.31
N THR A 30 -9.59 4.76 -3.86
CA THR A 30 -8.74 5.33 -2.84
C THR A 30 -9.58 6.04 -1.80
N SER A 31 -9.08 6.08 -0.57
CA SER A 31 -9.71 6.77 0.54
C SER A 31 -8.63 7.36 1.44
N GLU A 32 -8.94 8.51 2.01
CA GLU A 32 -8.09 9.09 3.04
C GLU A 32 -8.37 8.35 4.35
N ILE A 33 -7.32 8.03 5.06
CA ILE A 33 -7.42 7.35 6.35
C ILE A 33 -6.45 7.99 7.32
N ASP A 34 -6.69 7.80 8.62
CA ASP A 34 -5.75 8.19 9.64
C ASP A 34 -5.02 6.95 10.12
N GLY A 35 -3.70 6.96 9.98
CA GLY A 35 -2.89 5.86 10.42
C GLY A 35 -2.38 6.09 11.83
N TYR A 36 -2.40 5.05 12.63
CA TYR A 36 -1.92 5.12 14.00
C TYR A 36 -0.88 4.04 14.23
N LYS A 37 0.15 4.38 14.97
CA LYS A 37 1.18 3.44 15.35
C LYS A 37 1.48 3.63 16.81
N ASN A 38 1.39 2.55 17.57
CA ASN A 38 1.73 2.59 18.97
C ASN A 38 3.25 2.55 19.13
N LEU A 39 3.82 3.63 19.65
CA LEU A 39 5.25 3.76 19.80
C LEU A 39 5.84 2.79 20.83
N LYS A 40 4.99 2.19 21.67
CA LYS A 40 5.41 1.24 22.70
C LYS A 40 5.39 -0.19 22.21
N GLU A 41 4.99 -0.43 20.98
CA GLU A 41 5.00 -1.77 20.44
C GLU A 41 6.42 -2.29 20.38
N SER A 42 6.55 -3.56 20.72
CA SER A 42 7.84 -4.20 20.69
C SER A 42 8.42 -4.19 19.29
N ALA A 43 9.71 -3.99 19.20
CA ALA A 43 10.42 -4.10 17.96
C ALA A 43 10.17 -5.48 17.37
N GLY A 44 9.80 -5.55 16.12
CA GLY A 44 9.55 -6.82 15.45
C GLY A 44 8.11 -7.06 15.07
N SER A 45 7.17 -6.31 15.64
CA SER A 45 5.79 -6.34 15.16
C SER A 45 5.66 -5.39 14.00
N PRO A 46 5.41 -5.89 12.79
CA PRO A 46 5.24 -4.98 11.65
C PRO A 46 3.96 -4.19 11.83
N SER A 47 4.07 -2.87 11.68
CA SER A 47 2.90 -2.03 11.65
C SER A 47 2.34 -2.01 10.24
N TRP A 48 1.05 -2.26 10.11
CA TRP A 48 0.39 -2.16 8.83
C TRP A 48 0.27 -0.72 8.35
N PHE A 49 0.09 0.22 9.29
CA PHE A 49 -0.05 1.62 8.94
C PHE A 49 1.30 2.32 9.04
N PRO A 50 1.64 3.19 8.07
CA PRO A 50 2.95 3.84 8.06
C PRO A 50 3.09 4.94 9.11
N ALA A 51 2.00 5.45 9.64
CA ALA A 51 2.03 6.58 10.56
C ALA A 51 2.62 6.20 11.91
N ILE A 52 3.36 7.11 12.49
CA ILE A 52 3.93 6.96 13.82
C ILE A 52 3.30 7.87 14.85
N LYS A 53 2.48 8.80 14.41
CA LYS A 53 1.76 9.72 15.31
C LYS A 53 0.28 9.57 15.05
N ALA A 54 -0.52 9.75 16.09
CA ALA A 54 -1.98 9.75 15.97
C ALA A 54 -2.42 10.80 14.96
N GLY A 55 -3.38 10.45 14.11
CA GLY A 55 -3.93 11.37 13.13
C GLY A 55 -3.02 11.66 11.95
N TYR A 56 -2.06 10.79 11.69
CA TYR A 56 -1.17 10.96 10.55
C TYR A 56 -1.91 10.69 9.25
N ASP A 57 -1.78 11.62 8.30
CA ASP A 57 -2.47 11.52 7.01
C ASP A 57 -1.96 10.34 6.20
N SER A 58 -2.85 9.45 5.86
CA SER A 58 -2.54 8.28 5.07
C SER A 58 -3.59 8.02 4.03
N LEU A 59 -3.28 7.16 3.09
CA LEU A 59 -4.17 6.78 2.00
C LEU A 59 -4.27 5.27 1.93
N LEU A 60 -5.48 4.81 1.66
CA LEU A 60 -5.76 3.41 1.40
C LEU A 60 -6.19 3.30 -0.06
N TYR A 61 -5.59 2.36 -0.77
CA TYR A 61 -6.01 2.01 -2.12
C TYR A 61 -6.44 0.56 -2.15
N PHE A 62 -7.43 0.24 -2.95
CA PHE A 62 -7.71 -1.15 -3.23
C PHE A 62 -8.11 -1.34 -4.68
N SER A 63 -7.83 -2.52 -5.20
CA SER A 63 -8.10 -2.84 -6.60
C SER A 63 -8.33 -4.33 -6.74
N PHE A 64 -9.24 -4.70 -7.63
CA PHE A 64 -9.41 -6.08 -8.06
C PHE A 64 -8.65 -6.23 -9.37
N THR A 65 -7.64 -7.07 -9.37
CA THR A 65 -6.74 -7.18 -10.52
C THR A 65 -6.29 -8.63 -10.74
N ASP A 66 -5.60 -8.86 -11.85
CA ASP A 66 -5.03 -10.17 -12.12
C ASP A 66 -3.65 -10.31 -11.49
N GLU A 67 -3.16 -11.54 -11.44
CA GLU A 67 -1.90 -11.85 -10.79
C GLU A 67 -0.70 -11.19 -11.45
N GLU A 68 -0.69 -11.10 -12.76
CA GLU A 68 0.43 -10.52 -13.49
C GLU A 68 0.63 -9.04 -13.16
N LYS A 69 -0.46 -8.28 -13.18
CA LYS A 69 -0.41 -6.85 -12.85
C LYS A 69 -0.09 -6.64 -11.38
N LEU A 70 -0.65 -7.49 -10.53
CA LEU A 70 -0.36 -7.48 -9.10
C LEU A 70 1.13 -7.67 -8.84
N ASP A 71 1.73 -8.68 -9.47
CA ASP A 71 3.15 -8.97 -9.26
C ASP A 71 4.01 -7.79 -9.69
N ARG A 72 3.66 -7.14 -10.80
CA ARG A 72 4.37 -5.95 -11.25
C ARG A 72 4.29 -4.82 -10.23
N PHE A 73 3.09 -4.59 -9.68
CA PHE A 73 2.92 -3.57 -8.66
C PHE A 73 3.76 -3.87 -7.42
N LEU A 74 3.73 -5.10 -6.94
CA LEU A 74 4.48 -5.48 -5.75
C LEU A 74 5.99 -5.32 -5.94
N GLU A 75 6.50 -5.65 -7.13
CA GLU A 75 7.91 -5.44 -7.44
C GLU A 75 8.28 -3.95 -7.43
N MET A 76 7.43 -3.12 -8.01
CA MET A 76 7.66 -1.68 -8.02
C MET A 76 7.63 -1.10 -6.61
N ALA A 77 6.69 -1.52 -5.78
CA ALA A 77 6.58 -1.04 -4.41
C ALA A 77 7.79 -1.46 -3.58
N LYS A 78 8.24 -2.69 -3.76
CA LYS A 78 9.42 -3.19 -3.07
C LYS A 78 10.66 -2.39 -3.44
N SER A 79 10.87 -2.15 -4.72
CA SER A 79 11.98 -1.35 -5.22
C SER A 79 11.93 0.07 -4.70
N TYR A 80 10.74 0.66 -4.70
CA TYR A 80 10.52 2.01 -4.20
C TYR A 80 10.93 2.13 -2.74
N ASN A 81 10.49 1.19 -1.90
CA ASN A 81 10.82 1.18 -0.49
C ASN A 81 12.33 1.04 -0.26
N GLU A 82 12.99 0.20 -1.04
CA GLU A 82 14.43 0.00 -0.92
C GLU A 82 15.22 1.26 -1.27
N GLN A 83 14.78 1.98 -2.28
CA GLN A 83 15.45 3.20 -2.72
C GLN A 83 15.20 4.37 -1.78
N LEU A 84 13.99 4.47 -1.28
CA LEU A 84 13.59 5.61 -0.46
C LEU A 84 14.12 5.53 0.97
N LYS A 85 14.26 4.33 1.51
CA LYS A 85 14.73 4.11 2.88
C LYS A 85 13.96 4.91 3.92
N THR A 86 12.66 4.91 3.78
CA THR A 86 11.75 5.67 4.65
C THR A 86 11.35 4.87 5.88
N ASN A 87 11.00 5.58 6.96
CA ASN A 87 10.39 4.97 8.12
C ASN A 87 8.92 4.62 7.88
N ASN A 88 8.37 5.10 6.78
CA ASN A 88 6.96 4.89 6.42
C ASN A 88 6.88 4.22 5.04
N PRO A 89 7.32 2.96 4.92
CA PRO A 89 7.30 2.31 3.61
C PRO A 89 5.88 2.09 3.11
N VAL A 90 5.75 2.06 1.80
CA VAL A 90 4.50 1.67 1.16
C VAL A 90 4.22 0.21 1.53
N ARG A 91 3.02 -0.06 2.02
CA ARG A 91 2.59 -1.42 2.35
C ARG A 91 1.60 -1.90 1.31
N ALA A 92 1.78 -3.11 0.88
CA ALA A 92 0.88 -3.71 -0.10
C ALA A 92 0.70 -5.18 0.23
N VAL A 93 -0.53 -5.64 0.11
CA VAL A 93 -0.87 -7.03 0.36
C VAL A 93 -1.85 -7.49 -0.69
N SER A 94 -1.82 -8.77 -1.00
CA SER A 94 -2.81 -9.35 -1.90
C SER A 94 -3.56 -10.48 -1.21
N LEU A 95 -4.82 -10.62 -1.59
CA LEU A 95 -5.67 -11.69 -1.09
C LEU A 95 -6.34 -12.38 -2.27
N ASN A 96 -6.53 -13.69 -2.13
CA ASN A 96 -7.33 -14.46 -3.07
C ASN A 96 -8.79 -14.15 -2.83
N ILE A 97 -9.53 -13.98 -3.92
CA ILE A 97 -10.98 -13.77 -3.84
C ILE A 97 -11.65 -15.11 -4.09
N GLU A 98 -12.42 -15.59 -3.12
CA GLU A 98 -13.13 -16.84 -3.24
C GLU A 98 -14.36 -16.70 -4.12
N LYS A 99 -15.15 -15.66 -3.89
CA LYS A 99 -16.41 -15.43 -4.61
C LYS A 99 -16.59 -13.96 -4.88
N PHE A 100 -17.24 -13.67 -6.00
CA PHE A 100 -17.56 -12.29 -6.35
C PHE A 100 -18.80 -12.26 -7.24
N ILE A 101 -19.36 -11.09 -7.41
CA ILE A 101 -20.48 -10.88 -8.34
C ILE A 101 -20.16 -9.77 -9.30
#